data_3e4f639eeafff507637f3b9bd93ae4b7
#
_entry.id   3e4f639eeafff507637f3b9bd93ae4b7
#
_cell.length_a   1.000
_cell.length_b   1.000
_cell.length_c   1.000
_cell.angle_alpha   90.00
_cell.angle_beta   90.00
_cell.angle_gamma   90.00
#
_symmetry.space_group_name_H-M   'P 1'
#
loop_
_entity.id
_entity.type
_entity.pdbx_description
1 polymer ?
#
loop_
_entity_poly.entity_id
_entity_poly.type
_entity_poly.pdbx_seq_one_letter_code
_entity_poly.pdbx_strand_id
1 'polypeptide(L)'
;MTFHEFGTEHQQVIVLVHPSVVMWDYFEKVIPILEKKYHLIIPALPGYDPDQNDDFTSVEEIAAELETWLLAHGYCDISCLYGCSMGGSIVIRMLADHQIRIRNAVIDGGITPYQFPYLITRCIAVRDFLMIYMGKLGGIKLLTKAFAADHYSEDDLQYIAKVLHFMSAKTVWRTFESCNNFSMPSAFDAAGTNMEYWFAEREIKERKWDISYIREHFSLCRFRKFRDLGHGGLAVVKPELFSKAMDSIITKQKKV
;
A
#
# COMPACT_ATOMS: atom_id res chain seq x y z
N MET A 1 -4.17 15.23 5.94
CA MET A 1 -4.36 13.75 6.10
C MET A 1 -4.96 13.48 7.47
N THR A 2 -5.98 12.63 7.59
CA THR A 2 -6.54 12.15 8.86
C THR A 2 -5.88 10.83 9.24
N PHE A 3 -5.71 10.56 10.53
CA PHE A 3 -5.12 9.32 11.02
C PHE A 3 -6.09 8.60 11.94
N HIS A 4 -6.28 7.32 11.71
CA HIS A 4 -7.11 6.44 12.53
C HIS A 4 -6.19 5.56 13.38
N GLU A 5 -6.40 5.56 14.70
CA GLU A 5 -5.57 4.82 15.64
C GLU A 5 -6.42 3.78 16.39
N PHE A 6 -5.88 2.56 16.55
CA PHE A 6 -6.52 1.44 17.26
C PHE A 6 -5.49 0.75 18.13
N GLY A 7 -5.90 0.17 19.27
CA GLY A 7 -5.00 -0.53 20.18
C GLY A 7 -3.90 0.37 20.76
N THR A 8 -4.23 1.63 21.06
CA THR A 8 -3.29 2.67 21.50
C THR A 8 -2.57 2.36 22.82
N GLU A 9 -3.05 1.36 23.58
CA GLU A 9 -2.42 0.85 24.80
C GLU A 9 -1.15 0.03 24.54
N HIS A 10 -0.90 -0.37 23.27
CA HIS A 10 0.25 -1.18 22.92
C HIS A 10 1.46 -0.33 22.49
N GLN A 11 2.66 -0.77 22.86
CA GLN A 11 3.91 -0.07 22.52
C GLN A 11 4.42 -0.36 21.11
N GLN A 12 4.02 -1.48 20.51
CA GLN A 12 4.46 -1.87 19.17
C GLN A 12 3.56 -1.24 18.11
N VAL A 13 4.08 -0.21 17.45
CA VAL A 13 3.35 0.55 16.43
C VAL A 13 3.46 -0.13 15.07
N ILE A 14 2.34 -0.30 14.40
CA ILE A 14 2.22 -0.72 12.99
C ILE A 14 1.52 0.39 12.22
N VAL A 15 2.15 0.86 11.16
CA VAL A 15 1.52 1.77 10.20
C VAL A 15 1.03 0.97 9.00
N LEU A 16 -0.25 1.12 8.63
CA LEU A 16 -0.90 0.40 7.52
C LEU A 16 -1.34 1.39 6.45
N VAL A 17 -0.72 1.34 5.27
CA VAL A 17 -1.01 2.23 4.13
C VAL A 17 -1.81 1.47 3.07
N HIS A 18 -3.03 1.95 2.80
CA HIS A 18 -3.99 1.28 1.91
C HIS A 18 -3.63 1.40 0.41
N PRO A 19 -4.12 0.49 -0.45
CA PRO A 19 -3.98 0.59 -1.89
C PRO A 19 -4.86 1.69 -2.50
N SER A 20 -4.71 1.94 -3.80
CA SER A 20 -5.62 2.80 -4.56
C SER A 20 -7.03 2.21 -4.64
N VAL A 21 -8.01 3.03 -4.97
CA VAL A 21 -9.45 2.71 -5.16
C VAL A 21 -10.17 2.14 -3.95
N VAL A 22 -9.58 2.27 -2.77
CA VAL A 22 -10.17 1.97 -1.45
C VAL A 22 -9.77 3.07 -0.47
N MET A 23 -10.35 3.08 0.73
CA MET A 23 -10.03 4.02 1.80
C MET A 23 -9.24 3.32 2.93
N TRP A 24 -9.03 4.04 4.03
CA TRP A 24 -8.36 3.51 5.22
C TRP A 24 -9.06 2.26 5.81
N ASP A 25 -10.39 2.16 5.68
CA ASP A 25 -11.21 1.05 6.14
C ASP A 25 -11.08 -0.23 5.30
N TYR A 26 -10.23 -0.22 4.25
CA TYR A 26 -9.74 -1.45 3.60
C TYR A 26 -9.21 -2.48 4.61
N PHE A 27 -8.74 -2.00 5.76
CA PHE A 27 -8.22 -2.83 6.84
C PHE A 27 -9.26 -3.25 7.88
N GLU A 28 -10.55 -2.96 7.69
CA GLU A 28 -11.62 -3.23 8.67
C GLU A 28 -11.64 -4.66 9.21
N LYS A 29 -11.35 -5.65 8.33
CA LYS A 29 -11.34 -7.08 8.70
C LYS A 29 -10.10 -7.51 9.49
N VAL A 30 -8.99 -6.78 9.39
CA VAL A 30 -7.74 -7.10 10.10
C VAL A 30 -7.53 -6.27 11.36
N ILE A 31 -8.14 -5.09 11.46
CA ILE A 31 -8.07 -4.22 12.64
C ILE A 31 -8.43 -4.99 13.92
N PRO A 32 -9.60 -5.69 14.03
CA PRO A 32 -10.01 -6.36 15.27
C PRO A 32 -9.10 -7.52 15.70
N ILE A 33 -8.24 -7.99 14.78
CA ILE A 33 -7.28 -9.07 15.06
C ILE A 33 -5.97 -8.47 15.57
N LEU A 34 -5.47 -7.44 14.88
CA LEU A 34 -4.16 -6.85 15.15
C LEU A 34 -4.17 -5.89 16.35
N GLU A 35 -5.25 -5.11 16.55
CA GLU A 35 -5.37 -4.14 17.66
C GLU A 35 -5.24 -4.78 19.05
N LYS A 36 -5.49 -6.10 19.15
CA LYS A 36 -5.31 -6.86 20.40
C LYS A 36 -3.86 -6.99 20.86
N LYS A 37 -2.91 -6.64 19.98
CA LYS A 37 -1.46 -6.83 20.22
C LYS A 37 -0.62 -5.62 19.84
N TYR A 38 -1.14 -4.77 18.96
CA TYR A 38 -0.39 -3.71 18.31
C TYR A 38 -1.18 -2.40 18.33
N HIS A 39 -0.46 -1.31 18.44
CA HIS A 39 -0.99 0.01 18.14
C HIS A 39 -0.97 0.21 16.62
N LEU A 40 -2.14 0.32 16.01
CA LEU A 40 -2.31 0.51 14.57
C LEU A 40 -2.49 1.99 14.26
N ILE A 41 -1.76 2.49 13.26
CA ILE A 41 -1.91 3.83 12.70
C ILE A 41 -2.24 3.66 11.22
N ILE A 42 -3.40 4.16 10.80
CA ILE A 42 -3.92 4.01 9.44
C ILE A 42 -4.23 5.40 8.87
N PRO A 43 -3.40 5.93 7.95
CA PRO A 43 -3.68 7.20 7.32
C PRO A 43 -4.85 7.08 6.33
N ALA A 44 -5.81 8.02 6.40
CA ALA A 44 -6.75 8.29 5.32
C ALA A 44 -6.04 9.20 4.31
N LEU A 45 -5.62 8.63 3.20
CA LEU A 45 -4.79 9.34 2.22
C LEU A 45 -5.59 10.44 1.49
N PRO A 46 -4.96 11.57 1.13
CA PRO A 46 -5.59 12.63 0.36
C PRO A 46 -6.23 12.12 -0.93
N GLY A 47 -7.46 12.56 -1.20
CA GLY A 47 -8.26 12.13 -2.34
C GLY A 47 -8.95 10.77 -2.19
N TYR A 48 -8.73 10.09 -1.05
CA TYR A 48 -9.34 8.80 -0.69
C TYR A 48 -10.20 8.90 0.59
N ASP A 49 -10.41 10.10 1.10
CA ASP A 49 -11.28 10.37 2.24
C ASP A 49 -12.43 11.27 1.79
N PRO A 50 -13.70 10.79 1.80
CA PRO A 50 -14.84 11.57 1.35
C PRO A 50 -15.13 12.79 2.25
N ASP A 51 -14.62 12.79 3.48
CA ASP A 51 -14.79 13.89 4.44
C ASP A 51 -13.72 14.99 4.26
N GLN A 52 -12.71 14.76 3.40
CA GLN A 52 -11.68 15.71 3.03
C GLN A 52 -11.90 16.22 1.60
N ASN A 53 -11.79 17.53 1.39
CA ASN A 53 -11.90 18.12 0.05
C ASN A 53 -10.50 18.34 -0.54
N ASP A 54 -9.75 17.28 -0.67
CA ASP A 54 -8.41 17.26 -1.21
C ASP A 54 -8.25 16.25 -2.34
N ASP A 55 -7.11 16.28 -3.02
CA ASP A 55 -6.73 15.31 -4.04
C ASP A 55 -5.41 14.65 -3.65
N PHE A 56 -5.20 13.42 -4.11
CA PHE A 56 -3.88 12.79 -4.08
C PHE A 56 -2.84 13.70 -4.73
N THR A 57 -1.68 13.83 -4.12
CA THR A 57 -0.60 14.70 -4.60
C THR A 57 0.48 13.90 -5.34
N SER A 58 1.41 13.32 -4.62
CA SER A 58 2.43 12.42 -5.14
C SER A 58 2.88 11.43 -4.05
N VAL A 59 3.56 10.37 -4.45
CA VAL A 59 4.16 9.39 -3.52
C VAL A 59 5.13 10.08 -2.57
N GLU A 60 5.94 11.02 -3.10
CA GLU A 60 6.93 11.77 -2.33
C GLU A 60 6.29 12.67 -1.26
N GLU A 61 5.28 13.45 -1.66
CA GLU A 61 4.60 14.37 -0.74
C GLU A 61 3.82 13.62 0.34
N ILE A 62 3.13 12.53 -0.04
CA ILE A 62 2.42 11.67 0.92
C ILE A 62 3.40 11.01 1.90
N ALA A 63 4.53 10.50 1.43
CA ALA A 63 5.56 9.92 2.29
C ALA A 63 6.09 10.96 3.30
N ALA A 64 6.44 12.16 2.82
CA ALA A 64 6.94 13.25 3.67
C ALA A 64 5.88 13.74 4.69
N GLU A 65 4.60 13.83 4.31
CA GLU A 65 3.52 14.20 5.22
C GLU A 65 3.32 13.14 6.32
N LEU A 66 3.35 11.85 5.95
CA LEU A 66 3.23 10.73 6.88
C LEU A 66 4.43 10.70 7.87
N GLU A 67 5.65 10.85 7.39
CA GLU A 67 6.85 10.94 8.23
C GLU A 67 6.80 12.14 9.18
N THR A 68 6.40 13.30 8.67
CA THR A 68 6.25 14.52 9.48
C THR A 68 5.24 14.30 10.61
N TRP A 69 4.10 13.70 10.31
CA TRP A 69 3.09 13.41 11.32
C TRP A 69 3.60 12.41 12.37
N LEU A 70 4.24 11.32 11.93
CA LEU A 70 4.79 10.31 12.84
C LEU A 70 5.83 10.92 13.79
N LEU A 71 6.74 11.74 13.29
CA LEU A 71 7.74 12.44 14.10
C LEU A 71 7.11 13.41 15.09
N ALA A 72 6.11 14.19 14.66
CA ALA A 72 5.42 15.16 15.51
C ALA A 72 4.66 14.49 16.68
N HIS A 73 4.24 13.23 16.51
CA HIS A 73 3.56 12.45 17.54
C HIS A 73 4.50 11.49 18.30
N GLY A 74 5.83 11.61 18.11
CA GLY A 74 6.82 10.83 18.85
C GLY A 74 7.08 9.42 18.30
N TYR A 75 6.54 9.06 17.13
CA TYR A 75 6.74 7.76 16.49
C TYR A 75 8.00 7.73 15.63
N CYS A 76 9.17 8.02 16.22
CA CYS A 76 10.46 7.99 15.53
C CYS A 76 11.02 6.57 15.31
N ASP A 77 10.44 5.55 15.96
CA ASP A 77 10.83 4.13 15.84
C ASP A 77 9.55 3.28 15.82
N ILE A 78 9.21 2.71 14.66
CA ILE A 78 8.01 1.90 14.48
C ILE A 78 8.35 0.41 14.26
N SER A 79 7.47 -0.46 14.75
CA SER A 79 7.65 -1.90 14.68
C SER A 79 7.48 -2.45 13.27
N CYS A 80 6.54 -1.90 12.52
CA CYS A 80 6.31 -2.29 11.12
C CYS A 80 5.64 -1.19 10.32
N LEU A 81 6.07 -1.04 9.07
CA LEU A 81 5.39 -0.25 8.04
C LEU A 81 4.91 -1.21 6.95
N TYR A 82 3.60 -1.25 6.72
CA TYR A 82 2.97 -2.04 5.67
C TYR A 82 2.34 -1.13 4.63
N GLY A 83 2.48 -1.48 3.36
CA GLY A 83 1.77 -0.81 2.28
C GLY A 83 1.42 -1.75 1.14
N CYS A 84 0.16 -1.64 0.68
CA CYS A 84 -0.34 -2.42 -0.45
C CYS A 84 -0.39 -1.55 -1.71
N SER A 85 0.06 -2.08 -2.85
CA SER A 85 -0.03 -1.40 -4.15
C SER A 85 0.54 0.03 -4.12
N MET A 86 -0.28 1.07 -4.28
CA MET A 86 0.07 2.48 -4.06
C MET A 86 0.71 2.70 -2.68
N GLY A 87 0.14 2.11 -1.62
CA GLY A 87 0.73 2.15 -0.28
C GLY A 87 2.13 1.55 -0.24
N GLY A 88 2.40 0.52 -1.06
CA GLY A 88 3.73 -0.06 -1.21
C GLY A 88 4.74 0.90 -1.84
N SER A 89 4.32 1.75 -2.79
CA SER A 89 5.17 2.81 -3.34
C SER A 89 5.56 3.83 -2.26
N ILE A 90 4.60 4.20 -1.40
CA ILE A 90 4.84 5.11 -0.27
C ILE A 90 5.84 4.49 0.72
N VAL A 91 5.68 3.18 1.04
CA VAL A 91 6.63 2.44 1.91
C VAL A 91 8.04 2.46 1.31
N ILE A 92 8.20 2.19 0.01
CA ILE A 92 9.49 2.22 -0.68
C ILE A 92 10.13 3.61 -0.55
N ARG A 93 9.35 4.67 -0.73
CA ARG A 93 9.84 6.04 -0.63
C ARG A 93 10.26 6.39 0.80
N MET A 94 9.46 6.08 1.82
CA MET A 94 9.81 6.30 3.23
C MET A 94 11.06 5.54 3.66
N LEU A 95 11.26 4.31 3.15
CA LEU A 95 12.49 3.55 3.41
C LEU A 95 13.73 4.25 2.83
N ALA A 96 13.58 4.92 1.69
CA ALA A 96 14.66 5.66 1.06
C ALA A 96 14.92 7.03 1.71
N ASP A 97 13.89 7.70 2.19
CA ASP A 97 14.00 8.99 2.89
C ASP A 97 14.60 8.84 4.30
N HIS A 98 14.40 7.68 4.92
CA HIS A 98 15.04 7.28 6.19
C HIS A 98 14.87 8.28 7.35
N GLN A 99 13.73 8.99 7.42
CA GLN A 99 13.48 10.00 8.45
C GLN A 99 13.10 9.38 9.81
N ILE A 100 12.52 8.18 9.80
CA ILE A 100 12.16 7.41 10.99
C ILE A 100 12.79 6.02 10.94
N ARG A 101 12.97 5.41 12.11
CA ARG A 101 13.42 4.02 12.19
C ARG A 101 12.25 3.07 11.93
N ILE A 102 12.35 2.29 10.86
CA ILE A 102 11.38 1.25 10.49
C ILE A 102 12.05 -0.10 10.73
N ARG A 103 11.59 -0.84 11.76
CA ARG A 103 12.19 -2.14 12.11
C ARG A 103 11.85 -3.23 11.09
N ASN A 104 10.62 -3.26 10.63
CA ASN A 104 10.14 -4.18 9.61
C ASN A 104 9.36 -3.41 8.54
N ALA A 105 9.50 -3.82 7.29
CA ALA A 105 8.72 -3.26 6.19
C ALA A 105 8.10 -4.37 5.35
N VAL A 106 6.84 -4.19 4.98
CA VAL A 106 6.11 -5.09 4.08
C VAL A 106 5.59 -4.29 2.90
N ILE A 107 5.99 -4.70 1.70
CA ILE A 107 5.56 -4.14 0.44
C ILE A 107 4.68 -5.19 -0.24
N ASP A 108 3.35 -5.00 -0.21
CA ASP A 108 2.39 -5.98 -0.75
C ASP A 108 1.92 -5.56 -2.15
N GLY A 109 2.45 -6.21 -3.19
CA GLY A 109 2.19 -5.87 -4.58
C GLY A 109 2.53 -4.42 -4.94
N GLY A 110 3.45 -3.80 -4.18
CA GLY A 110 3.80 -2.40 -4.34
C GLY A 110 4.44 -2.09 -5.68
N ILE A 111 4.09 -0.95 -6.24
CA ILE A 111 4.63 -0.45 -7.50
C ILE A 111 5.96 0.24 -7.19
N THR A 112 7.01 -0.15 -7.93
CA THR A 112 8.34 0.44 -7.81
C THR A 112 8.51 1.63 -8.76
N PRO A 113 9.51 2.51 -8.56
CA PRO A 113 9.81 3.57 -9.51
C PRO A 113 10.02 3.00 -10.92
N TYR A 114 9.67 3.76 -11.92
CA TYR A 114 9.71 3.31 -13.29
C TYR A 114 11.10 2.80 -13.72
N GLN A 115 11.08 1.76 -14.53
CA GLN A 115 12.28 1.12 -15.10
C GLN A 115 12.33 1.26 -16.62
N PHE A 116 11.46 2.10 -17.17
CA PHE A 116 11.32 2.38 -18.59
C PHE A 116 11.53 3.87 -18.87
N PRO A 117 11.85 4.25 -20.10
CA PRO A 117 11.88 5.66 -20.50
C PRO A 117 10.56 6.36 -20.14
N TYR A 118 10.66 7.60 -19.69
CA TYR A 118 9.54 8.42 -19.21
C TYR A 118 8.30 8.40 -20.13
N LEU A 119 8.49 8.44 -21.45
CA LEU A 119 7.37 8.40 -22.39
C LEU A 119 6.58 7.09 -22.30
N ILE A 120 7.26 5.96 -22.08
CA ILE A 120 6.61 4.64 -21.93
C ILE A 120 5.82 4.60 -20.63
N THR A 121 6.39 5.10 -19.53
CA THR A 121 5.68 5.14 -18.24
C THR A 121 4.48 6.07 -18.27
N ARG A 122 4.52 7.16 -19.05
CA ARG A 122 3.36 8.00 -19.31
C ARG A 122 2.25 7.26 -20.07
N CYS A 123 2.59 6.47 -21.07
CA CYS A 123 1.61 5.63 -21.76
C CYS A 123 0.97 4.60 -20.81
N ILE A 124 1.75 4.02 -19.90
CA ILE A 124 1.24 3.12 -18.86
C ILE A 124 0.29 3.88 -17.93
N ALA A 125 0.67 5.05 -17.44
CA ALA A 125 -0.18 5.87 -16.57
C ALA A 125 -1.51 6.27 -17.25
N VAL A 126 -1.48 6.63 -18.54
CA VAL A 126 -2.70 6.91 -19.32
C VAL A 126 -3.59 5.67 -19.43
N ARG A 127 -3.01 4.51 -19.72
CA ARG A 127 -3.75 3.23 -19.77
C ARG A 127 -4.44 2.96 -18.44
N ASP A 128 -3.71 3.07 -17.32
CA ASP A 128 -4.22 2.77 -15.99
C ASP A 128 -5.30 3.77 -15.57
N PHE A 129 -5.08 5.06 -15.86
CA PHE A 129 -6.09 6.09 -15.69
C PHE A 129 -7.39 5.77 -16.43
N LEU A 130 -7.29 5.45 -17.72
CA LEU A 130 -8.47 5.13 -18.53
C LEU A 130 -9.19 3.88 -18.03
N MET A 131 -8.45 2.86 -17.62
CA MET A 131 -9.01 1.62 -17.07
C MET A 131 -9.82 1.88 -15.80
N ILE A 132 -9.26 2.63 -14.84
CA ILE A 132 -9.91 2.98 -13.59
C ILE A 132 -11.09 3.93 -13.82
N TYR A 133 -10.92 4.93 -14.70
CA TYR A 133 -11.98 5.87 -15.03
C TYR A 133 -13.16 5.19 -15.73
N MET A 134 -12.91 4.18 -16.58
CA MET A 134 -13.98 3.34 -17.12
C MET A 134 -14.66 2.51 -16.03
N GLY A 135 -13.92 2.00 -15.04
CA GLY A 135 -14.50 1.34 -13.86
C GLY A 135 -15.45 2.26 -13.09
N LYS A 136 -15.08 3.55 -12.93
CA LYS A 136 -15.94 4.58 -12.34
C LYS A 136 -17.23 4.78 -13.13
N LEU A 137 -17.17 4.83 -14.46
CA LEU A 137 -18.36 5.03 -15.32
C LEU A 137 -19.21 3.77 -15.45
N GLY A 138 -18.59 2.59 -15.51
CA GLY A 138 -19.27 1.31 -15.68
C GLY A 138 -19.87 0.72 -14.40
N GLY A 139 -19.46 1.23 -13.24
CA GLY A 139 -19.97 0.83 -11.94
C GLY A 139 -19.80 -0.65 -11.64
N ILE A 140 -20.66 -1.17 -10.75
CA ILE A 140 -20.59 -2.54 -10.22
C ILE A 140 -20.55 -3.62 -11.32
N LYS A 141 -21.30 -3.46 -12.41
CA LYS A 141 -21.35 -4.48 -13.49
C LYS A 141 -19.99 -4.70 -14.15
N LEU A 142 -19.24 -3.62 -14.35
CA LEU A 142 -17.90 -3.72 -14.93
C LEU A 142 -16.90 -4.27 -13.93
N LEU A 143 -16.98 -3.85 -12.67
CA LEU A 143 -16.14 -4.34 -11.58
C LEU A 143 -16.34 -5.83 -11.33
N THR A 144 -17.57 -6.32 -11.27
CA THR A 144 -17.88 -7.76 -11.14
C THR A 144 -17.22 -8.57 -12.25
N LYS A 145 -17.22 -8.07 -13.48
CA LYS A 145 -16.54 -8.75 -14.60
C LYS A 145 -15.03 -8.68 -14.49
N ALA A 146 -14.49 -7.54 -14.09
CA ALA A 146 -13.04 -7.33 -13.97
C ALA A 146 -12.43 -8.18 -12.84
N PHE A 147 -13.12 -8.30 -11.71
CA PHE A 147 -12.66 -9.01 -10.52
C PHE A 147 -13.27 -10.42 -10.35
N ALA A 148 -13.90 -10.98 -11.40
CA ALA A 148 -14.58 -12.28 -11.33
C ALA A 148 -13.71 -13.45 -10.82
N ALA A 149 -12.38 -13.35 -10.94
CA ALA A 149 -11.44 -14.36 -10.51
C ALA A 149 -10.85 -14.11 -9.12
N ASP A 150 -11.07 -12.96 -8.47
CA ASP A 150 -10.31 -12.52 -7.30
C ASP A 150 -10.98 -12.78 -5.94
N HIS A 151 -12.12 -13.48 -5.96
CA HIS A 151 -12.86 -13.89 -4.74
C HIS A 151 -13.38 -12.73 -3.86
N TYR A 152 -13.52 -11.52 -4.42
CA TYR A 152 -14.21 -10.43 -3.74
C TYR A 152 -15.70 -10.72 -3.62
N SER A 153 -16.27 -10.39 -2.47
CA SER A 153 -17.72 -10.45 -2.26
C SER A 153 -18.42 -9.34 -3.06
N GLU A 154 -19.74 -9.45 -3.19
CA GLU A 154 -20.54 -8.38 -3.79
C GLU A 154 -20.41 -7.08 -3.00
N ASP A 155 -20.37 -7.15 -1.67
CA ASP A 155 -20.20 -6.00 -0.78
C ASP A 155 -18.84 -5.33 -0.99
N ASP A 156 -17.74 -6.12 -1.14
CA ASP A 156 -16.41 -5.58 -1.45
C ASP A 156 -16.41 -4.82 -2.80
N LEU A 157 -17.11 -5.34 -3.81
CA LEU A 157 -17.22 -4.67 -5.12
C LEU A 157 -18.11 -3.43 -5.09
N GLN A 158 -19.20 -3.44 -4.30
CA GLN A 158 -20.02 -2.26 -4.06
C GLN A 158 -19.23 -1.16 -3.36
N TYR A 159 -18.43 -1.54 -2.37
CA TYR A 159 -17.51 -0.61 -1.69
C TYR A 159 -16.51 0.03 -2.66
N ILE A 160 -15.84 -0.75 -3.50
CA ILE A 160 -14.92 -0.22 -4.53
C ILE A 160 -15.68 0.73 -5.49
N ALA A 161 -16.88 0.37 -5.92
CA ALA A 161 -17.70 1.23 -6.78
C ALA A 161 -18.05 2.56 -6.11
N LYS A 162 -18.37 2.55 -4.81
CA LYS A 162 -18.63 3.75 -4.01
C LYS A 162 -17.40 4.65 -3.94
N VAL A 163 -16.23 4.08 -3.66
CA VAL A 163 -14.97 4.85 -3.59
C VAL A 163 -14.66 5.47 -4.95
N LEU A 164 -14.70 4.70 -6.02
CA LEU A 164 -14.50 5.21 -7.38
C LEU A 164 -15.46 6.35 -7.73
N HIS A 165 -16.68 6.32 -7.22
CA HIS A 165 -17.70 7.34 -7.52
C HIS A 165 -17.28 8.72 -6.98
N PHE A 166 -16.77 8.82 -5.76
CA PHE A 166 -16.37 10.12 -5.20
C PHE A 166 -14.96 10.57 -5.61
N MET A 167 -14.04 9.65 -5.90
CA MET A 167 -12.69 10.02 -6.32
C MET A 167 -12.71 10.98 -7.50
N SER A 168 -11.93 12.06 -7.42
CA SER A 168 -11.77 12.99 -8.55
C SER A 168 -10.96 12.36 -9.69
N ALA A 169 -11.17 12.83 -10.93
CA ALA A 169 -10.32 12.44 -12.06
C ALA A 169 -8.85 12.83 -11.83
N LYS A 170 -8.62 13.91 -11.08
CA LYS A 170 -7.30 14.41 -10.74
C LYS A 170 -6.59 13.48 -9.76
N THR A 171 -7.29 12.98 -8.73
CA THR A 171 -6.78 11.94 -7.83
C THR A 171 -6.42 10.67 -8.60
N VAL A 172 -7.32 10.16 -9.44
CA VAL A 172 -7.05 8.97 -10.25
C VAL A 172 -5.80 9.16 -11.12
N TRP A 173 -5.71 10.30 -11.84
CA TRP A 173 -4.54 10.59 -12.66
C TRP A 173 -3.24 10.65 -11.86
N ARG A 174 -3.22 11.45 -10.79
CA ARG A 174 -2.03 11.68 -9.97
C ARG A 174 -1.54 10.40 -9.30
N THR A 175 -2.46 9.57 -8.82
CA THR A 175 -2.11 8.28 -8.21
C THR A 175 -1.31 7.40 -9.17
N PHE A 176 -1.84 7.14 -10.37
CA PHE A 176 -1.18 6.21 -11.30
C PHE A 176 0.04 6.83 -11.97
N GLU A 177 0.02 8.12 -12.22
CA GLU A 177 1.18 8.83 -12.73
C GLU A 177 2.33 8.83 -11.72
N SER A 178 2.05 9.18 -10.45
CA SER A 178 3.06 9.24 -9.41
C SER A 178 3.59 7.86 -9.05
N CYS A 179 2.75 6.84 -8.82
CA CYS A 179 3.21 5.50 -8.50
C CYS A 179 4.15 4.90 -9.56
N ASN A 180 3.97 5.26 -10.82
CA ASN A 180 4.83 4.79 -11.90
C ASN A 180 6.10 5.64 -12.07
N ASN A 181 6.13 6.88 -11.56
CA ASN A 181 7.18 7.85 -11.85
C ASN A 181 7.79 8.54 -10.62
N PHE A 182 7.50 8.07 -9.39
CA PHE A 182 8.10 8.72 -8.23
C PHE A 182 9.62 8.61 -8.25
N SER A 183 10.27 9.65 -7.71
CA SER A 183 11.72 9.72 -7.64
C SER A 183 12.26 8.97 -6.42
N MET A 184 13.46 8.43 -6.56
CA MET A 184 14.23 7.88 -5.45
C MET A 184 15.46 8.74 -5.22
N PRO A 185 15.93 8.91 -3.96
CA PRO A 185 17.23 9.51 -3.69
C PRO A 185 18.33 8.78 -4.47
N SER A 186 19.36 9.50 -4.91
CA SER A 186 20.47 8.93 -5.69
C SER A 186 21.26 7.86 -4.94
N ALA A 187 21.27 7.94 -3.63
CA ALA A 187 21.80 6.91 -2.74
C ALA A 187 20.85 6.78 -1.54
N PHE A 188 20.41 5.58 -1.26
CA PHE A 188 19.63 5.26 -0.08
C PHE A 188 20.07 3.91 0.48
N ASP A 189 19.93 3.75 1.78
CA ASP A 189 20.26 2.52 2.48
C ASP A 189 19.10 2.13 3.39
N ALA A 190 18.48 1.00 3.10
CA ALA A 190 17.48 0.38 3.96
C ALA A 190 18.10 -0.63 4.94
N ALA A 191 19.43 -0.55 5.16
CA ALA A 191 20.14 -1.41 6.09
C ALA A 191 19.57 -1.26 7.51
N GLY A 192 19.33 -2.39 8.15
CA GLY A 192 18.70 -2.43 9.48
C GLY A 192 17.18 -2.60 9.46
N THR A 193 16.52 -2.48 8.31
CA THR A 193 15.09 -2.81 8.15
C THR A 193 14.94 -4.25 7.66
N ASN A 194 14.14 -5.05 8.36
CA ASN A 194 13.77 -6.40 7.91
C ASN A 194 12.62 -6.29 6.91
N MET A 195 12.88 -6.58 5.63
CA MET A 195 11.94 -6.34 4.54
C MET A 195 11.35 -7.63 3.97
N GLU A 196 10.07 -7.59 3.67
CA GLU A 196 9.40 -8.59 2.84
C GLU A 196 8.65 -7.92 1.68
N TYR A 197 8.82 -8.44 0.47
CA TYR A 197 7.96 -8.12 -0.67
C TYR A 197 6.94 -9.26 -0.82
N TRP A 198 5.67 -8.93 -0.61
CA TRP A 198 4.55 -9.84 -0.74
C TRP A 198 3.90 -9.69 -2.10
N PHE A 199 3.38 -10.77 -2.64
CA PHE A 199 2.61 -10.72 -3.88
C PHE A 199 1.64 -11.89 -3.98
N ALA A 200 0.51 -11.65 -4.61
CA ALA A 200 -0.47 -12.67 -4.93
C ALA A 200 -0.01 -13.52 -6.13
N GLU A 201 -0.39 -14.80 -6.15
CA GLU A 201 0.02 -15.71 -7.23
C GLU A 201 -0.44 -15.24 -8.62
N ARG A 202 -1.63 -14.63 -8.68
CA ARG A 202 -2.23 -14.18 -9.95
C ARG A 202 -1.57 -12.93 -10.52
N GLU A 203 -0.92 -12.12 -9.69
CA GLU A 203 -0.26 -10.87 -10.13
C GLU A 203 1.24 -11.02 -10.44
N ILE A 204 1.80 -12.24 -10.37
CA ILE A 204 3.25 -12.47 -10.55
C ILE A 204 3.78 -11.95 -11.89
N LYS A 205 2.95 -11.98 -12.95
CA LYS A 205 3.34 -11.51 -14.28
C LYS A 205 3.39 -9.99 -14.34
N GLU A 206 2.43 -9.33 -13.72
CA GLU A 206 2.33 -7.86 -13.63
C GLU A 206 3.44 -7.31 -12.75
N ARG A 207 3.76 -7.99 -11.64
CA ARG A 207 4.77 -7.56 -10.67
C ARG A 207 6.21 -7.97 -11.01
N LYS A 208 6.47 -8.60 -12.16
CA LYS A 208 7.83 -9.08 -12.50
C LYS A 208 8.90 -7.98 -12.48
N TRP A 209 8.54 -6.78 -12.91
CA TRP A 209 9.45 -5.63 -12.94
C TRP A 209 9.70 -5.07 -11.54
N ASP A 210 8.65 -4.99 -10.73
CA ASP A 210 8.75 -4.56 -9.33
C ASP A 210 9.60 -5.54 -8.53
N ILE A 211 9.40 -6.85 -8.71
CA ILE A 211 10.21 -7.90 -8.09
C ILE A 211 11.69 -7.78 -8.51
N SER A 212 11.96 -7.47 -9.78
CA SER A 212 13.33 -7.26 -10.27
C SER A 212 13.98 -6.04 -9.61
N TYR A 213 13.26 -4.91 -9.58
CA TYR A 213 13.71 -3.69 -8.93
C TYR A 213 14.04 -3.92 -7.45
N ILE A 214 13.13 -4.57 -6.71
CA ILE A 214 13.35 -4.86 -5.28
C ILE A 214 14.57 -5.76 -5.07
N ARG A 215 14.79 -6.76 -5.92
CA ARG A 215 15.99 -7.61 -5.83
C ARG A 215 17.30 -6.85 -6.07
N GLU A 216 17.27 -5.88 -6.96
CA GLU A 216 18.43 -5.09 -7.33
C GLU A 216 18.78 -4.06 -6.24
N HIS A 217 17.78 -3.39 -5.69
CA HIS A 217 18.00 -2.25 -4.79
C HIS A 217 17.88 -2.60 -3.30
N PHE A 218 17.20 -3.71 -2.95
CA PHE A 218 16.97 -4.17 -1.58
C PHE A 218 17.41 -5.64 -1.42
N SER A 219 18.71 -5.88 -1.48
CA SER A 219 19.30 -7.23 -1.57
C SER A 219 18.93 -8.17 -0.42
N LEU A 220 18.57 -7.63 0.76
CA LEU A 220 18.15 -8.41 1.94
C LEU A 220 16.63 -8.63 2.01
N CYS A 221 15.87 -8.10 1.04
CA CYS A 221 14.42 -8.28 1.00
C CYS A 221 14.03 -9.73 0.73
N ARG A 222 13.15 -10.27 1.56
CA ARG A 222 12.58 -11.60 1.34
C ARG A 222 11.31 -11.50 0.52
N PHE A 223 11.03 -12.54 -0.30
CA PHE A 223 9.86 -12.59 -1.17
C PHE A 223 8.87 -13.63 -0.64
N ARG A 224 7.59 -13.24 -0.53
CA ARG A 224 6.51 -14.10 -0.06
C ARG A 224 5.35 -14.13 -1.04
N LYS A 225 5.06 -15.31 -1.57
CA LYS A 225 3.94 -15.53 -2.48
C LYS A 225 2.72 -16.05 -1.72
N PHE A 226 1.55 -15.47 -1.97
CA PHE A 226 0.27 -15.94 -1.46
C PHE A 226 -0.54 -16.58 -2.58
N ARG A 227 -0.99 -17.82 -2.35
CA ARG A 227 -1.75 -18.61 -3.34
C ARG A 227 -3.24 -18.25 -3.30
N ASP A 228 -3.92 -18.48 -4.43
CA ASP A 228 -5.37 -18.30 -4.58
C ASP A 228 -5.86 -16.89 -4.23
N LEU A 229 -5.06 -15.87 -4.56
CA LEU A 229 -5.39 -14.47 -4.35
C LEU A 229 -5.09 -13.66 -5.61
N GLY A 230 -5.87 -12.60 -5.80
CA GLY A 230 -5.61 -11.49 -6.69
C GLY A 230 -4.91 -10.33 -5.97
N HIS A 231 -4.62 -9.28 -6.72
CA HIS A 231 -3.97 -8.07 -6.23
C HIS A 231 -4.77 -7.40 -5.10
N GLY A 232 -4.11 -7.10 -3.99
CA GLY A 232 -4.75 -6.46 -2.82
C GLY A 232 -5.75 -7.34 -2.07
N GLY A 233 -5.87 -8.65 -2.40
CA GLY A 233 -6.87 -9.52 -1.77
C GLY A 233 -6.52 -10.05 -0.38
N LEU A 234 -5.27 -9.94 0.08
CA LEU A 234 -4.84 -10.65 1.29
C LEU A 234 -5.54 -10.15 2.56
N ALA A 235 -5.62 -8.84 2.77
CA ALA A 235 -6.24 -8.26 3.96
C ALA A 235 -7.78 -8.44 3.96
N VAL A 236 -8.41 -8.43 2.79
CA VAL A 236 -9.87 -8.48 2.63
C VAL A 236 -10.39 -9.91 2.62
N VAL A 237 -9.74 -10.80 1.83
CA VAL A 237 -10.22 -12.18 1.58
C VAL A 237 -9.69 -13.17 2.62
N LYS A 238 -8.46 -12.95 3.14
CA LYS A 238 -7.82 -13.86 4.12
C LYS A 238 -7.22 -13.10 5.32
N PRO A 239 -8.04 -12.37 6.11
CA PRO A 239 -7.55 -11.47 7.18
C PRO A 239 -6.76 -12.20 8.27
N GLU A 240 -7.09 -13.45 8.61
CA GLU A 240 -6.32 -14.24 9.59
C GLU A 240 -4.93 -14.62 9.04
N LEU A 241 -4.83 -14.91 7.73
CA LEU A 241 -3.54 -15.20 7.09
C LEU A 241 -2.68 -13.94 7.01
N PHE A 242 -3.28 -12.79 6.69
CA PHE A 242 -2.62 -11.49 6.75
C PHE A 242 -2.04 -11.24 8.15
N SER A 243 -2.87 -11.35 9.19
CA SER A 243 -2.47 -11.08 10.57
C SER A 243 -1.37 -12.02 11.05
N LYS A 244 -1.44 -13.33 10.72
CA LYS A 244 -0.37 -14.29 11.00
C LYS A 244 0.93 -13.97 10.26
N ALA A 245 0.84 -13.46 9.04
CA ALA A 245 2.00 -13.06 8.26
C ALA A 245 2.67 -11.82 8.86
N MET A 246 1.89 -10.82 9.30
CA MET A 246 2.36 -9.64 10.02
C MET A 246 3.02 -10.03 11.35
N ASP A 247 2.37 -10.86 12.18
CA ASP A 247 2.96 -11.41 13.42
C ASP A 247 4.32 -12.06 13.13
N SER A 248 4.42 -12.84 12.06
CA SER A 248 5.62 -13.58 11.71
C SER A 248 6.82 -12.70 11.38
N ILE A 249 6.62 -11.56 10.70
CA ILE A 249 7.72 -10.66 10.37
C ILE A 249 8.14 -9.83 11.60
N ILE A 250 7.19 -9.39 12.42
CA ILE A 250 7.44 -8.55 13.59
C ILE A 250 8.16 -9.35 14.70
N THR A 251 7.77 -10.62 14.92
CA THR A 251 8.29 -11.42 16.03
C THR A 251 9.63 -12.11 15.72
N LYS A 252 10.00 -12.30 14.45
CA LYS A 252 11.28 -12.92 14.08
C LYS A 252 12.52 -12.15 14.56
N GLN A 253 12.42 -10.86 14.79
CA GLN A 253 13.53 -10.04 15.33
C GLN A 253 13.84 -10.29 16.81
N LYS A 254 12.96 -10.96 17.57
CA LYS A 254 13.20 -11.24 19.02
C LYS A 254 14.18 -12.38 19.29
N LYS A 255 14.76 -13.01 18.25
CA LYS A 255 15.63 -14.21 18.39
C LYS A 255 17.10 -13.96 18.02
N VAL A 256 17.56 -12.70 18.02
CA VAL A 256 18.99 -12.36 17.85
C VAL A 256 19.51 -11.71 19.11
#